data_3b6978b875e34a680d43de85041dd658
#
_entry.id   3b6978b875e34a680d43de85041dd658
#
_cell.length_a   1.000
_cell.length_b   1.000
_cell.length_c   1.000
_cell.angle_alpha   90.00
_cell.angle_beta   90.00
_cell.angle_gamma   90.00
#
_symmetry.space_group_name_H-M   'P 1'
#
loop_
_entity.id
_entity.type
_entity.pdbx_description
1 polymer ?
#
loop_
_entity_poly.entity_id
_entity_poly.type
_entity_poly.pdbx_seq_one_letter_code
_entity_poly.pdbx_strand_id
1 'polypeptide(L)'
;MKRFRRLDIRLFGSYALVVIVVVAALVLTFAFRAPTLFADRIRNAGEVGSTETESHHAFATALWSTLPIALVVSAVAAALVTAFVARQILRPIAAVRRATGRLAAGRYDERVAEPTALELAALAGDVNRLADALQHTEARRARLIGEVAHEMRTPLTAINGYVEGILDGVFEPTEEILTNVSEETSRLQRLATDLATLSRSEEGALELHVGDADLQELARFAATRLQPQFDDKGVRLEIVEGQVVPVRVDRDRILQVMTNLLGNALTYTPPGGCVTVRTEEHRNRASAIISDNGVGIPAADIPLVFERFFRVSGLDRPSGGSGIGLTIAAGIAHAHGGEIRAASEGLGKGATFTLELPSDDPAQ
;
A
#
# COMPACT_ATOMS: atom_id res chain seq x y z
N MET A 1 -31.87 -7.76 -14.49
CA MET A 1 -31.51 -9.02 -13.80
C MET A 1 -30.55 -8.87 -12.61
N LYS A 2 -30.38 -7.66 -11.98
CA LYS A 2 -29.47 -7.42 -10.83
C LYS A 2 -30.08 -7.64 -9.43
N ARG A 3 -31.39 -7.87 -9.30
CA ARG A 3 -32.11 -7.91 -8.01
C ARG A 3 -32.05 -9.25 -7.25
N PHE A 4 -31.62 -10.35 -7.87
CA PHE A 4 -31.60 -11.69 -7.24
C PHE A 4 -30.26 -12.10 -6.62
N ARG A 5 -29.30 -11.18 -6.48
CA ARG A 5 -27.95 -11.50 -5.96
C ARG A 5 -27.75 -11.15 -4.45
N ARG A 6 -28.72 -10.51 -3.81
CA ARG A 6 -28.59 -10.18 -2.38
C ARG A 6 -28.78 -11.42 -1.52
N LEU A 7 -27.91 -11.56 -0.52
CA LEU A 7 -27.87 -12.72 0.39
C LEU A 7 -29.18 -12.90 1.16
N ASP A 8 -29.78 -11.81 1.64
CA ASP A 8 -31.06 -11.76 2.34
C ASP A 8 -32.21 -12.29 1.49
N ILE A 9 -32.31 -11.93 0.20
CA ILE A 9 -33.34 -12.42 -0.71
C ILE A 9 -33.16 -13.92 -0.99
N ARG A 10 -31.93 -14.39 -1.12
CA ARG A 10 -31.64 -15.81 -1.34
C ARG A 10 -31.89 -16.65 -0.10
N LEU A 11 -31.51 -16.16 1.08
CA LEU A 11 -31.82 -16.79 2.37
C LEU A 11 -33.34 -16.86 2.57
N PHE A 12 -34.05 -15.73 2.45
CA PHE A 12 -35.48 -15.68 2.56
C PHE A 12 -36.15 -16.60 1.53
N GLY A 13 -35.74 -16.56 0.27
CA GLY A 13 -36.22 -17.42 -0.79
C GLY A 13 -36.00 -18.92 -0.50
N SER A 14 -34.85 -19.30 0.08
CA SER A 14 -34.58 -20.68 0.46
C SER A 14 -35.44 -21.16 1.63
N TYR A 15 -35.66 -20.35 2.65
CA TYR A 15 -36.58 -20.65 3.74
C TYR A 15 -38.04 -20.74 3.26
N ALA A 16 -38.48 -19.78 2.43
CA ALA A 16 -39.80 -19.80 1.85
C ALA A 16 -40.03 -21.05 0.99
N LEU A 17 -39.02 -21.44 0.18
CA LEU A 17 -39.06 -22.66 -0.64
C LEU A 17 -39.22 -23.91 0.24
N VAL A 18 -38.50 -24.02 1.35
CA VAL A 18 -38.64 -25.17 2.28
C VAL A 18 -40.04 -25.24 2.84
N VAL A 19 -40.55 -24.11 3.34
CA VAL A 19 -41.92 -24.05 3.90
C VAL A 19 -42.94 -24.46 2.84
N ILE A 20 -42.82 -23.94 1.60
CA ILE A 20 -43.72 -24.28 0.51
C ILE A 20 -43.62 -25.79 0.15
N VAL A 21 -42.40 -26.36 0.05
CA VAL A 21 -42.22 -27.79 -0.26
C VAL A 21 -42.78 -28.67 0.84
N VAL A 22 -42.57 -28.30 2.13
CA VAL A 22 -43.11 -29.05 3.27
C VAL A 22 -44.63 -28.99 3.29
N VAL A 23 -45.24 -27.82 3.10
CA VAL A 23 -46.70 -27.65 3.06
C VAL A 23 -47.29 -28.37 1.82
N ALA A 24 -46.67 -28.23 0.67
CA ALA A 24 -47.11 -28.92 -0.55
C ALA A 24 -47.03 -30.44 -0.40
N ALA A 25 -45.97 -30.98 0.19
CA ALA A 25 -45.83 -32.41 0.46
C ALA A 25 -46.91 -32.92 1.43
N LEU A 26 -47.22 -32.19 2.47
CA LEU A 26 -48.28 -32.49 3.41
C LEU A 26 -49.67 -32.50 2.71
N VAL A 27 -49.97 -31.47 1.93
CA VAL A 27 -51.26 -31.31 1.22
C VAL A 27 -51.41 -32.40 0.16
N LEU A 28 -50.37 -32.65 -0.64
CA LEU A 28 -50.39 -33.68 -1.67
C LEU A 28 -50.54 -35.07 -1.07
N THR A 29 -49.81 -35.41 -0.01
CA THR A 29 -49.90 -36.70 0.66
C THR A 29 -51.32 -36.93 1.22
N PHE A 30 -51.88 -35.89 1.82
CA PHE A 30 -53.24 -35.94 2.32
C PHE A 30 -54.27 -36.05 1.19
N ALA A 31 -54.15 -35.24 0.13
CA ALA A 31 -55.05 -35.20 -1.00
C ALA A 31 -55.10 -36.52 -1.79
N PHE A 32 -53.96 -37.20 -1.98
CA PHE A 32 -53.88 -38.45 -2.71
C PHE A 32 -54.22 -39.68 -1.85
N ARG A 33 -53.88 -39.69 -0.57
CA ARG A 33 -54.09 -40.86 0.29
C ARG A 33 -55.43 -40.83 1.03
N ALA A 34 -55.98 -39.69 1.40
CA ALA A 34 -57.24 -39.62 2.11
C ALA A 34 -58.43 -40.18 1.29
N PRO A 35 -58.56 -39.83 -0.03
CA PRO A 35 -59.66 -40.38 -0.81
C PRO A 35 -59.58 -41.90 -1.04
N THR A 36 -58.34 -42.41 -1.26
CA THR A 36 -58.16 -43.87 -1.49
C THR A 36 -58.46 -44.68 -0.24
N LEU A 37 -58.01 -44.22 0.91
CA LEU A 37 -58.29 -44.85 2.22
C LEU A 37 -59.77 -44.76 2.59
N PHE A 38 -60.44 -43.67 2.20
CA PHE A 38 -61.88 -43.49 2.41
C PHE A 38 -62.69 -44.34 1.46
N ALA A 39 -62.34 -44.42 0.19
CA ALA A 39 -63.02 -45.22 -0.82
C ALA A 39 -62.88 -46.74 -0.56
N ASP A 40 -61.70 -47.23 -0.16
CA ASP A 40 -61.49 -48.64 0.19
C ASP A 40 -62.33 -49.06 1.43
N ARG A 41 -62.55 -48.19 2.37
CA ARG A 41 -63.38 -48.49 3.55
C ARG A 41 -64.89 -48.42 3.27
N ILE A 42 -65.34 -47.47 2.44
CA ILE A 42 -66.74 -47.44 2.02
C ILE A 42 -67.07 -48.71 1.20
N ARG A 43 -66.12 -49.17 0.38
CA ARG A 43 -66.33 -50.39 -0.40
C ARG A 43 -66.38 -51.69 0.45
N ASN A 44 -65.63 -51.69 1.58
CA ASN A 44 -65.61 -52.81 2.53
C ASN A 44 -66.70 -52.75 3.62
N ALA A 45 -67.33 -51.57 3.78
CA ALA A 45 -68.46 -51.35 4.75
C ALA A 45 -69.79 -51.51 4.10
N GLY A 46 -69.95 -52.32 3.05
CA GLY A 46 -71.18 -52.68 2.43
C GLY A 46 -72.14 -53.25 3.49
N GLU A 47 -73.25 -52.49 3.78
CA GLU A 47 -74.47 -52.93 4.50
C GLU A 47 -74.48 -52.94 6.04
N VAL A 48 -73.94 -51.93 6.76
CA VAL A 48 -74.53 -51.62 8.10
C VAL A 48 -74.20 -50.20 8.48
N GLY A 49 -75.18 -49.44 9.00
CA GLY A 49 -75.08 -48.03 9.35
C GLY A 49 -73.79 -47.65 10.07
N SER A 50 -73.05 -46.74 9.45
CA SER A 50 -71.80 -46.23 9.99
C SER A 50 -72.01 -45.43 11.26
N THR A 51 -71.58 -45.95 12.38
CA THR A 51 -71.50 -45.27 13.68
C THR A 51 -70.37 -44.23 13.65
N GLU A 52 -70.64 -43.14 14.33
CA GLU A 52 -69.67 -41.99 14.45
C GLU A 52 -68.20 -42.43 14.84
N THR A 53 -68.10 -43.57 15.54
CA THR A 53 -66.84 -44.23 15.96
C THR A 53 -66.03 -44.79 14.76
N GLU A 54 -66.65 -45.25 13.68
CA GLU A 54 -65.97 -45.81 12.51
C GLU A 54 -65.31 -44.70 11.64
N SER A 55 -65.99 -43.53 11.59
CA SER A 55 -65.43 -42.36 10.90
C SER A 55 -64.17 -41.82 11.61
N HIS A 56 -64.15 -41.81 12.94
CA HIS A 56 -62.96 -41.44 13.73
C HIS A 56 -61.81 -42.43 13.56
N HIS A 57 -62.08 -43.72 13.53
CA HIS A 57 -61.01 -44.72 13.26
C HIS A 57 -60.47 -44.67 11.84
N ALA A 58 -61.26 -44.34 10.81
CA ALA A 58 -60.83 -44.13 9.47
C ALA A 58 -59.91 -42.90 9.34
N PHE A 59 -60.29 -41.82 9.95
CA PHE A 59 -59.49 -40.59 10.00
C PHE A 59 -58.15 -40.79 10.74
N ALA A 60 -58.16 -41.39 11.90
CA ALA A 60 -56.95 -41.72 12.64
C ALA A 60 -55.99 -42.60 11.87
N THR A 61 -56.46 -43.64 11.14
CA THR A 61 -55.63 -44.52 10.34
C THR A 61 -55.05 -43.82 9.12
N ALA A 62 -55.81 -42.92 8.49
CA ALA A 62 -55.32 -42.08 7.40
C ALA A 62 -54.22 -41.13 7.90
N LEU A 63 -54.41 -40.53 9.05
CA LEU A 63 -53.45 -39.63 9.71
C LEU A 63 -52.16 -40.40 10.02
N TRP A 64 -52.25 -41.54 10.70
CA TRP A 64 -51.06 -42.33 11.09
C TRP A 64 -50.32 -42.93 9.88
N SER A 65 -50.93 -43.16 8.73
CA SER A 65 -50.27 -43.66 7.53
C SER A 65 -49.61 -42.56 6.69
N THR A 66 -50.08 -41.29 6.78
CA THR A 66 -49.53 -40.14 6.02
C THR A 66 -48.43 -39.41 6.77
N LEU A 67 -48.48 -39.38 8.11
CA LEU A 67 -47.54 -38.68 8.98
C LEU A 67 -46.06 -39.11 8.74
N PRO A 68 -45.69 -40.40 8.69
CA PRO A 68 -44.31 -40.82 8.49
C PRO A 68 -43.77 -40.41 7.10
N ILE A 69 -44.58 -40.41 6.07
CA ILE A 69 -44.17 -40.02 4.70
C ILE A 69 -43.93 -38.51 4.68
N ALA A 70 -44.81 -37.71 5.25
CA ALA A 70 -44.63 -36.25 5.36
C ALA A 70 -43.39 -35.89 6.18
N LEU A 71 -43.09 -36.64 7.23
CA LEU A 71 -41.91 -36.45 8.07
C LEU A 71 -40.62 -36.70 7.27
N VAL A 72 -40.57 -37.82 6.49
CA VAL A 72 -39.40 -38.17 5.66
C VAL A 72 -39.16 -37.09 4.58
N VAL A 73 -40.22 -36.67 3.86
CA VAL A 73 -40.12 -35.63 2.84
C VAL A 73 -39.64 -34.30 3.43
N SER A 74 -40.19 -33.92 4.58
CA SER A 74 -39.78 -32.71 5.29
C SER A 74 -38.29 -32.78 5.74
N ALA A 75 -37.86 -33.93 6.25
CA ALA A 75 -36.47 -34.15 6.67
C ALA A 75 -35.50 -34.07 5.47
N VAL A 76 -35.86 -34.68 4.33
CA VAL A 76 -35.05 -34.58 3.09
C VAL A 76 -34.98 -33.11 2.60
N ALA A 77 -36.11 -32.40 2.57
CA ALA A 77 -36.15 -31.01 2.15
C ALA A 77 -35.28 -30.12 3.07
N ALA A 78 -35.37 -30.30 4.39
CA ALA A 78 -34.57 -29.60 5.37
C ALA A 78 -33.04 -29.90 5.18
N ALA A 79 -32.69 -31.16 4.95
CA ALA A 79 -31.30 -31.57 4.68
C ALA A 79 -30.73 -30.91 3.42
N LEU A 80 -31.52 -30.86 2.33
CA LEU A 80 -31.12 -30.20 1.07
C LEU A 80 -30.87 -28.70 1.25
N VAL A 81 -31.75 -28.01 1.98
CA VAL A 81 -31.58 -26.58 2.25
C VAL A 81 -30.38 -26.32 3.17
N THR A 82 -30.22 -27.13 4.20
CA THR A 82 -29.04 -27.04 5.08
C THR A 82 -27.75 -27.22 4.28
N ALA A 83 -27.70 -28.23 3.39
CA ALA A 83 -26.57 -28.44 2.51
C ALA A 83 -26.33 -27.26 1.53
N PHE A 84 -27.40 -26.65 1.03
CA PHE A 84 -27.33 -25.47 0.17
C PHE A 84 -26.79 -24.26 0.91
N VAL A 85 -27.31 -23.94 2.09
CA VAL A 85 -26.83 -22.84 2.94
C VAL A 85 -25.37 -23.06 3.34
N ALA A 86 -25.02 -24.29 3.73
CA ALA A 86 -23.64 -24.63 4.11
C ALA A 86 -22.66 -24.40 2.94
N ARG A 87 -23.06 -24.73 1.72
CA ARG A 87 -22.21 -24.52 0.54
C ARG A 87 -22.13 -23.05 0.10
N GLN A 88 -23.24 -22.34 0.16
CA GLN A 88 -23.30 -20.95 -0.34
C GLN A 88 -22.79 -19.90 0.66
N ILE A 89 -22.84 -20.16 1.95
CA ILE A 89 -22.52 -19.18 2.99
C ILE A 89 -21.33 -19.63 3.87
N LEU A 90 -21.45 -20.83 4.50
CA LEU A 90 -20.44 -21.25 5.47
C LEU A 90 -19.07 -21.54 4.82
N ARG A 91 -19.04 -22.15 3.63
CA ARG A 91 -17.78 -22.43 2.93
C ARG A 91 -17.03 -21.18 2.50
N PRO A 92 -17.65 -20.15 1.87
CA PRO A 92 -16.98 -18.89 1.57
C PRO A 92 -16.47 -18.18 2.82
N ILE A 93 -17.28 -18.11 3.89
CA ILE A 93 -16.84 -17.50 5.17
C ILE A 93 -15.63 -18.24 5.74
N ALA A 94 -15.66 -19.57 5.73
CA ALA A 94 -14.51 -20.38 6.17
C ALA A 94 -13.27 -20.20 5.26
N ALA A 95 -13.46 -19.93 3.96
CA ALA A 95 -12.37 -19.61 3.05
C ALA A 95 -11.75 -18.24 3.37
N VAL A 96 -12.57 -17.19 3.57
CA VAL A 96 -12.12 -15.87 4.01
C VAL A 96 -11.34 -15.98 5.33
N ARG A 97 -11.88 -16.66 6.34
CA ARG A 97 -11.20 -16.86 7.63
C ARG A 97 -9.84 -17.56 7.47
N ARG A 98 -9.74 -18.57 6.60
CA ARG A 98 -8.46 -19.25 6.36
C ARG A 98 -7.46 -18.36 5.64
N ALA A 99 -7.91 -17.59 4.66
CA ALA A 99 -7.06 -16.65 3.94
C ALA A 99 -6.53 -15.55 4.88
N THR A 100 -7.40 -14.91 5.69
CA THR A 100 -6.96 -13.91 6.68
C THR A 100 -6.00 -14.50 7.70
N GLY A 101 -6.19 -15.75 8.15
CA GLY A 101 -5.23 -16.43 9.02
C GLY A 101 -3.87 -16.67 8.35
N ARG A 102 -3.85 -16.94 7.04
CA ARG A 102 -2.61 -17.10 6.27
C ARG A 102 -1.92 -15.77 5.99
N LEU A 103 -2.69 -14.72 5.70
CA LEU A 103 -2.16 -13.36 5.60
C LEU A 103 -1.49 -12.91 6.90
N ALA A 104 -2.12 -13.17 8.05
CA ALA A 104 -1.53 -12.90 9.37
C ALA A 104 -0.25 -13.70 9.64
N ALA A 105 -0.07 -14.86 8.99
CA ALA A 105 1.15 -15.67 9.05
C ALA A 105 2.20 -15.30 7.97
N GLY A 106 2.03 -14.15 7.28
CA GLY A 106 2.99 -13.65 6.30
C GLY A 106 2.86 -14.25 4.89
N ARG A 107 1.78 -15.01 4.60
CA ARG A 107 1.53 -15.56 3.25
C ARG A 107 0.62 -14.64 2.47
N TYR A 108 1.20 -13.62 1.84
CA TYR A 108 0.48 -12.55 1.15
C TYR A 108 0.09 -12.89 -0.31
N ASP A 109 0.55 -14.01 -0.83
CA ASP A 109 0.21 -14.54 -2.17
C ASP A 109 -1.17 -15.20 -2.24
N GLU A 110 -1.78 -15.47 -1.09
CA GLU A 110 -3.08 -16.13 -0.99
C GLU A 110 -4.22 -15.23 -1.47
N ARG A 111 -5.14 -15.82 -2.25
CA ARG A 111 -6.33 -15.12 -2.74
C ARG A 111 -7.58 -15.93 -2.42
N VAL A 112 -8.65 -15.24 -2.08
CA VAL A 112 -9.98 -15.79 -1.87
C VAL A 112 -10.72 -15.80 -3.19
N ALA A 113 -11.23 -16.97 -3.61
CA ALA A 113 -12.09 -17.07 -4.79
C ALA A 113 -13.40 -16.29 -4.56
N GLU A 114 -13.85 -15.56 -5.58
CA GLU A 114 -15.07 -14.77 -5.50
C GLU A 114 -16.32 -15.66 -5.38
N PRO A 115 -17.08 -15.57 -4.29
CA PRO A 115 -18.35 -16.27 -4.13
C PRO A 115 -19.43 -15.67 -5.02
N THR A 116 -20.50 -16.45 -5.26
CA THR A 116 -21.62 -16.00 -6.12
C THR A 116 -22.51 -14.96 -5.42
N ALA A 117 -22.52 -14.89 -4.08
CA ALA A 117 -23.29 -13.91 -3.32
C ALA A 117 -22.56 -12.56 -3.30
N LEU A 118 -23.28 -11.48 -3.64
CA LEU A 118 -22.70 -10.16 -3.87
C LEU A 118 -21.94 -9.64 -2.63
N GLU A 119 -22.52 -9.80 -1.45
CA GLU A 119 -21.95 -9.33 -0.17
C GLU A 119 -20.68 -10.12 0.20
N LEU A 120 -20.67 -11.43 -0.07
CA LEU A 120 -19.50 -12.27 0.18
C LEU A 120 -18.42 -12.06 -0.89
N ALA A 121 -18.81 -11.73 -2.13
CA ALA A 121 -17.88 -11.35 -3.20
C ALA A 121 -17.20 -10.02 -2.87
N ALA A 122 -17.95 -9.03 -2.35
CA ALA A 122 -17.38 -7.77 -1.87
C ALA A 122 -16.37 -8.00 -0.74
N LEU A 123 -16.71 -8.81 0.26
CA LEU A 123 -15.81 -9.18 1.36
C LEU A 123 -14.55 -9.91 0.86
N ALA A 124 -14.70 -10.85 -0.07
CA ALA A 124 -13.56 -11.55 -0.68
C ALA A 124 -12.66 -10.56 -1.45
N GLY A 125 -13.26 -9.62 -2.18
CA GLY A 125 -12.56 -8.53 -2.87
C GLY A 125 -11.79 -7.63 -1.92
N ASP A 126 -12.38 -7.25 -0.76
CA ASP A 126 -11.71 -6.44 0.26
C ASP A 126 -10.49 -7.17 0.83
N VAL A 127 -10.63 -8.47 1.14
CA VAL A 127 -9.52 -9.30 1.64
C VAL A 127 -8.42 -9.45 0.58
N ASN A 128 -8.78 -9.62 -0.70
CA ASN A 128 -7.81 -9.69 -1.79
C ASN A 128 -7.06 -8.36 -1.97
N ARG A 129 -7.76 -7.21 -1.89
CA ARG A 129 -7.10 -5.88 -1.91
C ARG A 129 -6.14 -5.69 -0.74
N LEU A 130 -6.52 -6.14 0.46
CA LEU A 130 -5.64 -6.13 1.63
C LEU A 130 -4.40 -7.01 1.40
N ALA A 131 -4.59 -8.21 0.83
CA ALA A 131 -3.50 -9.10 0.48
C ALA A 131 -2.52 -8.46 -0.52
N ASP A 132 -3.04 -7.79 -1.57
CA ASP A 132 -2.24 -7.06 -2.54
C ASP A 132 -1.43 -5.94 -1.87
N ALA A 133 -2.07 -5.13 -1.03
CA ALA A 133 -1.41 -4.04 -0.32
C ALA A 133 -0.27 -4.54 0.60
N LEU A 134 -0.53 -5.62 1.36
CA LEU A 134 0.48 -6.25 2.22
C LEU A 134 1.63 -6.85 1.41
N GLN A 135 1.33 -7.55 0.31
CA GLN A 135 2.34 -8.14 -0.58
C GLN A 135 3.25 -7.07 -1.18
N HIS A 136 2.66 -5.96 -1.67
CA HIS A 136 3.43 -4.83 -2.20
C HIS A 136 4.28 -4.15 -1.12
N THR A 137 3.76 -4.02 0.10
CA THR A 137 4.51 -3.42 1.21
C THR A 137 5.70 -4.28 1.59
N GLU A 138 5.52 -5.59 1.72
CA GLU A 138 6.60 -6.51 2.09
C GLU A 138 7.65 -6.65 0.98
N ALA A 139 7.23 -6.68 -0.28
CA ALA A 139 8.14 -6.68 -1.42
C ALA A 139 9.01 -5.40 -1.47
N ARG A 140 8.42 -4.24 -1.17
CA ARG A 140 9.16 -2.97 -1.06
C ARG A 140 10.16 -3.00 0.09
N ARG A 141 9.74 -3.53 1.26
CA ARG A 141 10.61 -3.68 2.44
C ARG A 141 11.80 -4.61 2.17
N ALA A 142 11.54 -5.77 1.56
CA ALA A 142 12.59 -6.72 1.21
C ALA A 142 13.60 -6.13 0.21
N ARG A 143 13.11 -5.38 -0.79
CA ARG A 143 13.97 -4.69 -1.76
C ARG A 143 14.85 -3.64 -1.05
N LEU A 144 14.25 -2.81 -0.18
CA LEU A 144 14.99 -1.81 0.59
C LEU A 144 16.14 -2.44 1.40
N ILE A 145 15.88 -3.53 2.11
CA ILE A 145 16.91 -4.24 2.89
C ILE A 145 18.04 -4.73 1.96
N GLY A 146 17.70 -5.27 0.79
CA GLY A 146 18.70 -5.71 -0.20
C GLY A 146 19.56 -4.57 -0.73
N GLU A 147 18.94 -3.42 -1.06
CA GLU A 147 19.62 -2.22 -1.55
C GLU A 147 20.54 -1.62 -0.47
N VAL A 148 20.04 -1.50 0.76
CA VAL A 148 20.87 -1.03 1.91
C VAL A 148 22.07 -1.94 2.12
N ALA A 149 21.87 -3.25 2.13
CA ALA A 149 22.95 -4.20 2.32
C ALA A 149 24.02 -4.08 1.21
N HIS A 150 23.59 -3.79 -0.02
CA HIS A 150 24.52 -3.56 -1.14
C HIS A 150 25.31 -2.25 -0.98
N GLU A 151 24.64 -1.14 -0.67
CA GLU A 151 25.28 0.18 -0.49
C GLU A 151 26.18 0.23 0.75
N MET A 152 25.92 -0.57 1.77
CA MET A 152 26.82 -0.71 2.94
C MET A 152 28.03 -1.59 2.65
N ARG A 153 27.91 -2.61 1.81
CA ARG A 153 29.00 -3.55 1.53
C ARG A 153 30.18 -2.86 0.83
N THR A 154 29.91 -1.97 -0.11
CA THR A 154 30.95 -1.30 -0.90
C THR A 154 31.94 -0.50 -0.03
N PRO A 155 31.50 0.46 0.81
CA PRO A 155 32.41 1.21 1.68
C PRO A 155 33.07 0.32 2.73
N LEU A 156 32.37 -0.67 3.28
CA LEU A 156 32.96 -1.64 4.22
C LEU A 156 34.08 -2.44 3.57
N THR A 157 33.92 -2.88 2.33
CA THR A 157 34.98 -3.59 1.59
C THR A 157 36.19 -2.69 1.34
N ALA A 158 35.98 -1.42 1.02
CA ALA A 158 37.07 -0.46 0.84
C ALA A 158 37.82 -0.21 2.16
N ILE A 159 37.10 0.05 3.26
CA ILE A 159 37.70 0.22 4.58
C ILE A 159 38.51 -1.01 4.98
N ASN A 160 37.94 -2.21 4.86
CA ASN A 160 38.63 -3.45 5.18
C ASN A 160 39.88 -3.64 4.31
N GLY A 161 39.81 -3.35 3.00
CA GLY A 161 40.96 -3.45 2.11
C GLY A 161 42.10 -2.51 2.48
N TYR A 162 41.81 -1.27 2.89
CA TYR A 162 42.83 -0.35 3.38
C TYR A 162 43.42 -0.83 4.72
N VAL A 163 42.60 -1.26 5.65
CA VAL A 163 43.05 -1.75 6.96
C VAL A 163 43.88 -3.02 6.82
N GLU A 164 43.42 -4.02 6.06
CA GLU A 164 44.18 -5.27 5.80
C GLU A 164 45.51 -4.94 5.07
N GLY A 165 45.47 -4.06 4.06
CA GLY A 165 46.70 -3.65 3.34
C GLY A 165 47.74 -2.95 4.23
N ILE A 166 47.28 -2.18 5.25
CA ILE A 166 48.18 -1.61 6.28
C ILE A 166 48.75 -2.70 7.19
N LEU A 167 47.89 -3.62 7.66
CA LEU A 167 48.32 -4.71 8.56
C LEU A 167 49.30 -5.67 7.90
N ASP A 168 49.12 -5.94 6.61
CA ASP A 168 49.99 -6.82 5.82
C ASP A 168 51.25 -6.11 5.33
N GLY A 169 51.41 -4.80 5.60
CA GLY A 169 52.56 -4.01 5.18
C GLY A 169 52.57 -3.69 3.66
N VAL A 170 51.43 -3.88 2.99
CA VAL A 170 51.28 -3.53 1.55
C VAL A 170 51.08 -2.02 1.37
N PHE A 171 50.37 -1.38 2.32
CA PHE A 171 50.18 0.07 2.35
C PHE A 171 50.86 0.70 3.55
N GLU A 172 51.57 1.81 3.34
CA GLU A 172 51.96 2.68 4.44
C GLU A 172 50.75 3.49 4.93
N PRO A 173 50.59 3.71 6.24
CA PRO A 173 49.49 4.49 6.80
C PRO A 173 49.68 6.00 6.54
N THR A 174 49.60 6.39 5.26
CA THR A 174 49.71 7.77 4.83
C THR A 174 48.46 8.57 5.18
N GLU A 175 48.55 9.88 5.26
CA GLU A 175 47.43 10.79 5.47
C GLU A 175 46.31 10.58 4.43
N GLU A 176 46.68 10.30 3.17
CA GLU A 176 45.74 10.00 2.08
C GLU A 176 44.92 8.76 2.35
N ILE A 177 45.56 7.64 2.74
CA ILE A 177 44.84 6.38 3.04
C ILE A 177 43.92 6.54 4.26
N LEU A 178 44.38 7.22 5.32
CA LEU A 178 43.59 7.49 6.51
C LEU A 178 42.39 8.42 6.21
N THR A 179 42.59 9.39 5.31
CA THR A 179 41.51 10.25 4.81
C THR A 179 40.48 9.44 4.04
N ASN A 180 40.90 8.55 3.14
CA ASN A 180 39.99 7.69 2.40
C ASN A 180 39.14 6.80 3.35
N VAL A 181 39.74 6.20 4.39
CA VAL A 181 39.03 5.43 5.42
C VAL A 181 38.04 6.32 6.18
N SER A 182 38.41 7.54 6.54
CA SER A 182 37.55 8.51 7.22
C SER A 182 36.37 8.94 6.35
N GLU A 183 36.58 9.15 5.06
CA GLU A 183 35.53 9.51 4.09
C GLU A 183 34.51 8.38 3.93
N GLU A 184 34.95 7.13 3.78
CA GLU A 184 34.05 5.97 3.68
C GLU A 184 33.29 5.72 4.99
N THR A 185 33.91 5.95 6.14
CA THR A 185 33.22 5.89 7.44
C THR A 185 32.14 6.96 7.55
N SER A 186 32.47 8.21 7.14
CA SER A 186 31.51 9.32 7.11
C SER A 186 30.35 9.07 6.15
N ARG A 187 30.62 8.37 5.03
CA ARG A 187 29.59 7.93 4.08
C ARG A 187 28.63 6.92 4.71
N LEU A 188 29.14 5.93 5.46
CA LEU A 188 28.31 4.98 6.20
C LEU A 188 27.45 5.64 7.26
N GLN A 189 27.97 6.63 7.99
CA GLN A 189 27.21 7.39 8.98
C GLN A 189 26.06 8.16 8.32
N ARG A 190 26.32 8.82 7.20
CA ARG A 190 25.27 9.51 6.41
C ARG A 190 24.20 8.53 5.96
N LEU A 191 24.60 7.38 5.38
CA LEU A 191 23.66 6.35 4.94
C LEU A 191 22.76 5.85 6.08
N ALA A 192 23.31 5.61 7.27
CA ALA A 192 22.54 5.19 8.44
C ALA A 192 21.52 6.27 8.89
N THR A 193 21.93 7.56 8.89
CA THR A 193 21.05 8.67 9.23
C THR A 193 19.93 8.85 8.20
N ASP A 194 20.27 8.76 6.92
CA ASP A 194 19.32 8.83 5.80
C ASP A 194 18.29 7.71 5.89
N LEU A 195 18.72 6.48 6.19
CA LEU A 195 17.85 5.33 6.34
C LEU A 195 16.86 5.51 7.51
N ALA A 196 17.34 6.02 8.64
CA ALA A 196 16.47 6.31 9.80
C ALA A 196 15.42 7.38 9.48
N THR A 197 15.78 8.39 8.69
CA THR A 197 14.86 9.45 8.24
C THR A 197 13.84 8.90 7.25
N LEU A 198 14.29 8.08 6.29
CA LEU A 198 13.44 7.43 5.31
C LEU A 198 12.40 6.53 5.96
N SER A 199 12.81 5.68 6.93
CA SER A 199 11.89 4.79 7.67
C SER A 199 10.77 5.59 8.35
N ARG A 200 11.11 6.69 9.04
CA ARG A 200 10.10 7.54 9.71
C ARG A 200 9.17 8.24 8.73
N SER A 201 9.70 8.67 7.59
CA SER A 201 8.90 9.32 6.55
C SER A 201 7.88 8.36 5.93
N GLU A 202 8.25 7.09 5.73
CA GLU A 202 7.37 6.08 5.16
C GLU A 202 6.27 5.60 6.09
N GLU A 203 6.55 5.54 7.38
CA GLU A 203 5.57 5.17 8.41
C GLU A 203 4.54 6.29 8.67
N GLY A 204 4.67 7.46 8.00
CA GLY A 204 3.87 8.65 8.31
C GLY A 204 4.12 9.18 9.73
N ALA A 205 5.20 8.70 10.37
CA ALA A 205 5.58 8.99 11.74
C ALA A 205 6.56 10.17 11.84
N LEU A 206 6.67 10.97 10.77
CA LEU A 206 7.47 12.20 10.82
C LEU A 206 6.71 13.22 11.68
N GLU A 207 7.04 13.30 12.95
CA GLU A 207 6.58 14.40 13.79
C GLU A 207 7.19 15.70 13.26
N LEU A 208 6.33 16.61 12.78
CA LEU A 208 6.72 17.90 12.25
C LEU A 208 6.51 18.97 13.31
N HIS A 209 7.54 19.76 13.55
CA HIS A 209 7.48 20.95 14.41
C HIS A 209 7.23 22.18 13.53
N VAL A 210 5.99 22.29 13.03
CA VAL A 210 5.59 23.32 12.08
C VAL A 210 5.52 24.68 12.75
N GLY A 211 6.19 25.67 12.18
CA GLY A 211 6.19 27.07 12.59
C GLY A 211 6.33 28.00 11.38
N ASP A 212 6.13 29.30 11.63
CA ASP A 212 6.28 30.33 10.59
C ASP A 212 7.75 30.47 10.19
N ALA A 213 8.00 30.54 8.90
CA ALA A 213 9.33 30.68 8.33
C ALA A 213 9.30 31.48 7.02
N ASP A 214 10.46 31.97 6.61
CA ASP A 214 10.71 32.54 5.29
C ASP A 214 11.50 31.56 4.44
N LEU A 215 10.93 31.10 3.33
CA LEU A 215 11.58 30.14 2.42
C LEU A 215 12.86 30.72 1.82
N GLN A 216 12.90 32.04 1.54
CA GLN A 216 14.10 32.73 1.06
C GLN A 216 15.24 32.70 2.10
N GLU A 217 14.91 32.92 3.38
CA GLU A 217 15.90 32.80 4.46
C GLU A 217 16.46 31.40 4.59
N LEU A 218 15.58 30.37 4.52
CA LEU A 218 15.97 28.95 4.57
C LEU A 218 16.87 28.57 3.39
N ALA A 219 16.54 29.00 2.18
CA ALA A 219 17.35 28.78 0.98
C ALA A 219 18.74 29.43 1.12
N ARG A 220 18.79 30.67 1.59
CA ARG A 220 20.05 31.40 1.84
C ARG A 220 20.89 30.70 2.91
N PHE A 221 20.28 30.28 4.01
CA PHE A 221 20.99 29.57 5.07
C PHE A 221 21.62 28.26 4.59
N ALA A 222 20.86 27.44 3.84
CA ALA A 222 21.37 26.19 3.28
C ALA A 222 22.51 26.45 2.28
N ALA A 223 22.37 27.42 1.40
CA ALA A 223 23.38 27.81 0.42
C ALA A 223 24.67 28.32 1.08
N THR A 224 24.56 29.22 2.08
CA THR A 224 25.72 29.72 2.84
C THR A 224 26.46 28.57 3.54
N ARG A 225 25.75 27.61 4.08
CA ARG A 225 26.35 26.44 4.76
C ARG A 225 27.15 25.55 3.79
N LEU A 226 26.73 25.46 2.54
CA LEU A 226 27.38 24.64 1.51
C LEU A 226 28.39 25.43 0.67
N GLN A 227 28.47 26.77 0.78
CA GLN A 227 29.37 27.62 0.02
C GLN A 227 30.82 27.11 0.00
N PRO A 228 31.43 26.73 1.16
CA PRO A 228 32.82 26.24 1.15
C PRO A 228 33.01 25.00 0.24
N GLN A 229 32.03 24.11 0.18
CA GLN A 229 32.10 22.90 -0.67
C GLN A 229 31.96 23.26 -2.15
N PHE A 230 31.17 24.28 -2.50
CA PHE A 230 31.04 24.81 -3.84
C PHE A 230 32.36 25.48 -4.30
N ASP A 231 32.96 26.25 -3.41
CA ASP A 231 34.25 26.94 -3.68
C ASP A 231 35.38 25.93 -3.88
N ASP A 232 35.46 24.91 -3.00
CA ASP A 232 36.45 23.82 -3.09
C ASP A 232 36.33 23.03 -4.40
N LYS A 233 35.12 22.77 -4.87
CA LYS A 233 34.87 22.11 -6.14
C LYS A 233 35.04 23.05 -7.35
N GLY A 234 35.14 24.35 -7.15
CA GLY A 234 35.17 25.35 -8.22
C GLY A 234 33.83 25.50 -8.96
N VAL A 235 32.72 25.32 -8.28
CA VAL A 235 31.35 25.50 -8.80
C VAL A 235 30.78 26.81 -8.24
N ARG A 236 30.26 27.67 -9.10
CA ARG A 236 29.67 28.94 -8.68
C ARG A 236 28.28 28.68 -8.12
N LEU A 237 28.02 29.20 -6.91
CA LEU A 237 26.70 29.19 -6.29
C LEU A 237 26.14 30.61 -6.28
N GLU A 238 25.00 30.80 -6.96
CA GLU A 238 24.32 32.09 -7.08
C GLU A 238 22.97 32.03 -6.36
N ILE A 239 22.75 32.95 -5.41
CA ILE A 239 21.47 33.11 -4.72
C ILE A 239 20.81 34.35 -5.31
N VAL A 240 19.67 34.15 -5.99
CA VAL A 240 18.87 35.27 -6.50
C VAL A 240 18.12 35.89 -5.31
N GLU A 241 18.45 37.14 -5.01
CA GLU A 241 17.73 37.91 -4.01
C GLU A 241 16.27 38.10 -4.45
N GLY A 242 15.34 37.74 -3.56
CA GLY A 242 13.91 37.78 -3.80
C GLY A 242 13.16 38.45 -2.66
N GLN A 243 11.84 38.46 -2.78
CA GLN A 243 10.95 38.90 -1.69
C GLN A 243 10.88 37.80 -0.61
N VAL A 244 10.41 38.20 0.58
CA VAL A 244 10.04 37.27 1.65
C VAL A 244 8.95 36.32 1.13
N VAL A 245 9.15 35.02 1.31
CA VAL A 245 8.19 33.98 0.88
C VAL A 245 7.72 33.25 2.15
N PRO A 246 6.59 33.68 2.74
CA PRO A 246 6.11 33.12 4.00
C PRO A 246 5.58 31.70 3.81
N VAL A 247 5.97 30.81 4.73
CA VAL A 247 5.56 29.40 4.74
C VAL A 247 5.38 28.92 6.18
N ARG A 248 4.47 27.97 6.39
CA ARG A 248 4.35 27.24 7.66
C ARG A 248 4.96 25.86 7.54
N VAL A 249 6.15 25.69 8.09
CA VAL A 249 6.96 24.47 7.89
C VAL A 249 7.79 24.14 9.12
N ASP A 250 8.28 22.91 9.19
CA ASP A 250 9.37 22.53 10.07
C ASP A 250 10.69 23.00 9.43
N ARG A 251 11.32 24.02 10.06
CA ARG A 251 12.54 24.68 9.55
C ARG A 251 13.68 23.69 9.33
N ASP A 252 13.90 22.79 10.27
CA ASP A 252 15.02 21.82 10.18
C ASP A 252 14.80 20.84 9.06
N ARG A 253 13.57 20.40 8.85
CA ARG A 253 13.20 19.51 7.76
C ARG A 253 13.31 20.17 6.39
N ILE A 254 12.87 21.42 6.25
CA ILE A 254 13.03 22.13 4.98
C ILE A 254 14.50 22.47 4.71
N LEU A 255 15.29 22.79 5.73
CA LEU A 255 16.75 22.92 5.59
C LEU A 255 17.38 21.60 5.12
N GLN A 256 16.91 20.46 5.60
CA GLN A 256 17.35 19.14 5.11
C GLN A 256 17.00 18.95 3.63
N VAL A 257 15.79 19.33 3.20
CA VAL A 257 15.40 19.31 1.77
C VAL A 257 16.35 20.17 0.94
N MET A 258 16.55 21.44 1.34
CA MET A 258 17.42 22.38 0.62
C MET A 258 18.86 21.85 0.52
N THR A 259 19.39 21.29 1.62
CA THR A 259 20.73 20.71 1.66
C THR A 259 20.84 19.51 0.70
N ASN A 260 19.82 18.65 0.62
CA ASN A 260 19.81 17.52 -0.29
C ASN A 260 19.77 17.95 -1.76
N LEU A 261 18.94 18.95 -2.08
CA LEU A 261 18.83 19.47 -3.45
C LEU A 261 20.12 20.18 -3.90
N LEU A 262 20.70 21.03 -3.03
CA LEU A 262 21.95 21.73 -3.30
C LEU A 262 23.13 20.75 -3.37
N GLY A 263 23.19 19.76 -2.49
CA GLY A 263 24.21 18.72 -2.50
C GLY A 263 24.15 17.88 -3.77
N ASN A 264 22.94 17.62 -4.27
CA ASN A 264 22.75 16.96 -5.56
C ASN A 264 23.23 17.84 -6.73
N ALA A 265 22.85 19.12 -6.76
CA ALA A 265 23.32 20.06 -7.77
C ALA A 265 24.85 20.18 -7.76
N LEU A 266 25.46 20.32 -6.58
CA LEU A 266 26.93 20.34 -6.43
C LEU A 266 27.55 19.06 -6.97
N THR A 267 26.99 17.89 -6.65
CA THR A 267 27.55 16.59 -7.05
C THR A 267 27.62 16.44 -8.56
N TYR A 268 26.57 16.86 -9.28
CA TYR A 268 26.44 16.66 -10.72
C TYR A 268 26.83 17.86 -11.58
N THR A 269 27.31 18.94 -10.97
CA THR A 269 27.85 20.10 -11.70
C THR A 269 29.37 19.97 -11.74
N PRO A 270 30.02 19.96 -12.93
CA PRO A 270 31.46 19.90 -13.04
C PRO A 270 32.12 21.22 -12.58
N PRO A 271 33.43 21.20 -12.27
CA PRO A 271 34.18 22.41 -11.98
C PRO A 271 34.00 23.46 -13.10
N GLY A 272 33.88 24.74 -12.71
CA GLY A 272 33.57 25.83 -13.61
C GLY A 272 32.08 26.00 -13.92
N GLY A 273 31.21 25.08 -13.44
CA GLY A 273 29.78 25.19 -13.59
C GLY A 273 29.13 26.19 -12.63
N CYS A 274 27.81 26.30 -12.72
CA CYS A 274 27.01 27.24 -11.93
C CYS A 274 25.74 26.57 -11.41
N VAL A 275 25.42 26.85 -10.16
CA VAL A 275 24.15 26.46 -9.53
C VAL A 275 23.46 27.75 -9.07
N THR A 276 22.19 27.90 -9.42
CA THR A 276 21.37 29.07 -9.08
C THR A 276 20.24 28.63 -8.17
N VAL A 277 20.03 29.39 -7.09
CA VAL A 277 18.91 29.22 -6.14
C VAL A 277 18.02 30.44 -6.22
N ARG A 278 16.73 30.25 -6.42
CA ARG A 278 15.74 31.32 -6.35
C ARG A 278 14.50 30.84 -5.61
N THR A 279 13.81 31.75 -4.96
CA THR A 279 12.49 31.50 -4.37
C THR A 279 11.47 32.44 -4.97
N GLU A 280 10.27 31.96 -5.10
CA GLU A 280 9.16 32.72 -5.65
C GLU A 280 7.85 32.28 -4.99
N GLU A 281 6.88 33.19 -4.93
CA GLU A 281 5.54 32.92 -4.53
C GLU A 281 4.60 33.11 -5.73
N HIS A 282 3.80 32.09 -6.01
CA HIS A 282 2.82 32.16 -7.09
C HIS A 282 1.53 31.43 -6.71
N ARG A 283 0.39 32.13 -6.80
CA ARG A 283 -0.96 31.55 -6.60
C ARG A 283 -1.07 30.70 -5.33
N ASN A 284 -0.69 31.23 -4.19
CA ASN A 284 -0.77 30.52 -2.90
C ASN A 284 0.18 29.32 -2.79
N ARG A 285 1.25 29.28 -3.58
CA ARG A 285 2.33 28.32 -3.50
C ARG A 285 3.68 29.03 -3.37
N ALA A 286 4.46 28.60 -2.38
CA ALA A 286 5.83 29.01 -2.21
C ALA A 286 6.74 28.00 -2.91
N SER A 287 7.65 28.46 -3.73
CA SER A 287 8.56 27.60 -4.50
C SER A 287 10.01 27.97 -4.24
N ALA A 288 10.86 26.94 -4.05
CA ALA A 288 12.31 27.08 -4.12
C ALA A 288 12.83 26.30 -5.31
N ILE A 289 13.55 26.97 -6.19
CA ILE A 289 14.02 26.46 -7.49
C ILE A 289 15.53 26.44 -7.46
N ILE A 290 16.11 25.25 -7.60
CA ILE A 290 17.53 25.00 -7.69
C ILE A 290 17.83 24.52 -9.11
N SER A 291 18.59 25.32 -9.87
CA SER A 291 18.98 25.02 -11.25
C SER A 291 20.46 24.89 -11.38
N ASP A 292 20.94 23.86 -12.02
CA ASP A 292 22.35 23.65 -12.34
C ASP A 292 22.58 23.58 -13.88
N ASN A 293 23.78 23.85 -14.32
CA ASN A 293 24.23 23.65 -15.69
C ASN A 293 25.12 22.39 -15.83
N GLY A 294 24.87 21.40 -15.01
CA GLY A 294 25.66 20.18 -14.92
C GLY A 294 25.35 19.14 -16.00
N VAL A 295 25.54 17.88 -15.66
CA VAL A 295 25.46 16.75 -16.60
C VAL A 295 24.06 16.50 -17.16
N GLY A 296 23.00 17.00 -16.51
CA GLY A 296 21.62 16.83 -16.90
C GLY A 296 21.07 15.43 -16.67
N ILE A 297 19.78 15.24 -16.97
CA ILE A 297 19.04 13.99 -16.71
C ILE A 297 18.38 13.55 -18.01
N PRO A 298 18.57 12.29 -18.47
CA PRO A 298 17.81 11.75 -19.60
C PRO A 298 16.30 11.79 -19.34
N ALA A 299 15.49 12.08 -20.34
CA ALA A 299 14.05 12.21 -20.19
C ALA A 299 13.38 10.94 -19.61
N ALA A 300 13.91 9.76 -19.96
CA ALA A 300 13.43 8.48 -19.43
C ALA A 300 13.69 8.31 -17.92
N ASP A 301 14.72 8.99 -17.39
CA ASP A 301 15.16 8.84 -16.00
C ASP A 301 14.50 9.88 -15.06
N ILE A 302 13.94 10.98 -15.60
CA ILE A 302 13.31 12.03 -14.79
C ILE A 302 12.25 11.49 -13.82
N PRO A 303 11.34 10.59 -14.20
CA PRO A 303 10.36 10.03 -13.25
C PRO A 303 11.00 9.17 -12.15
N LEU A 304 12.21 8.67 -12.38
CA LEU A 304 12.89 7.72 -11.51
C LEU A 304 13.85 8.37 -10.51
N VAL A 305 14.20 9.65 -10.68
CA VAL A 305 15.22 10.32 -9.82
C VAL A 305 14.81 10.42 -8.35
N PHE A 306 13.53 10.28 -8.03
CA PHE A 306 13.00 10.24 -6.67
C PHE A 306 12.89 8.81 -6.10
N GLU A 307 13.16 7.77 -6.93
CA GLU A 307 13.23 6.41 -6.44
C GLU A 307 14.52 6.21 -5.63
N ARG A 308 14.43 5.33 -4.63
CA ARG A 308 15.54 5.03 -3.73
C ARG A 308 16.70 4.41 -4.49
N PHE A 309 17.93 4.82 -4.15
CA PHE A 309 19.17 4.33 -4.72
C PHE A 309 19.25 4.46 -6.24
N PHE A 310 18.28 5.17 -6.86
CA PHE A 310 18.31 5.41 -8.29
C PHE A 310 19.50 6.32 -8.65
N ARG A 311 20.17 5.97 -9.73
CA ARG A 311 21.26 6.73 -10.32
C ARG A 311 21.16 6.63 -11.83
N VAL A 312 21.40 7.74 -12.51
CA VAL A 312 21.41 7.78 -13.97
C VAL A 312 22.54 6.87 -14.48
N SER A 313 22.18 5.91 -15.35
CA SER A 313 23.13 4.96 -15.92
C SER A 313 24.12 5.66 -16.87
N GLY A 314 25.39 5.29 -16.79
CA GLY A 314 26.43 5.79 -17.71
C GLY A 314 27.14 7.08 -17.26
N LEU A 315 26.80 7.63 -16.11
CA LEU A 315 27.61 8.68 -15.48
C LEU A 315 28.62 8.04 -14.54
N ASP A 316 29.89 8.51 -14.63
CA ASP A 316 30.93 8.10 -13.68
C ASP A 316 30.44 8.36 -12.25
N ARG A 317 30.75 7.42 -11.35
CA ARG A 317 30.28 7.49 -9.95
C ARG A 317 30.89 8.72 -9.27
N PRO A 318 30.15 9.80 -9.02
CA PRO A 318 30.66 10.84 -8.14
C PRO A 318 30.78 10.24 -6.74
N SER A 319 31.96 10.33 -6.16
CA SER A 319 32.22 9.90 -4.80
C SER A 319 31.31 10.67 -3.84
N GLY A 320 30.29 10.03 -3.25
CA GLY A 320 29.65 10.64 -2.08
C GLY A 320 28.14 10.60 -1.94
N GLY A 321 27.32 10.26 -2.93
CA GLY A 321 25.85 10.24 -2.75
C GLY A 321 25.31 8.87 -2.34
N SER A 322 24.39 8.83 -1.36
CA SER A 322 23.69 7.60 -0.94
C SER A 322 22.57 7.15 -1.91
N GLY A 323 22.16 8.02 -2.84
CA GLY A 323 21.00 7.78 -3.70
C GLY A 323 19.64 7.83 -2.98
N ILE A 324 19.62 8.27 -1.72
CA ILE A 324 18.42 8.37 -0.88
C ILE A 324 18.00 9.84 -0.67
N GLY A 325 18.92 10.78 -0.86
CA GLY A 325 18.70 12.20 -0.53
C GLY A 325 17.50 12.82 -1.22
N LEU A 326 17.28 12.54 -2.52
CA LEU A 326 16.10 13.04 -3.26
C LEU A 326 14.80 12.37 -2.79
N THR A 327 14.83 11.10 -2.45
CA THR A 327 13.68 10.38 -1.88
C THR A 327 13.28 10.96 -0.53
N ILE A 328 14.26 11.24 0.35
CA ILE A 328 14.03 11.91 1.64
C ILE A 328 13.45 13.30 1.43
N ALA A 329 14.03 14.07 0.52
CA ALA A 329 13.56 15.41 0.19
C ALA A 329 12.09 15.40 -0.27
N ALA A 330 11.74 14.48 -1.18
CA ALA A 330 10.37 14.30 -1.64
C ALA A 330 9.41 13.87 -0.51
N GLY A 331 9.83 12.96 0.37
CA GLY A 331 9.06 12.52 1.54
C GLY A 331 8.79 13.66 2.52
N ILE A 332 9.79 14.48 2.81
CA ILE A 332 9.64 15.66 3.68
C ILE A 332 8.70 16.70 3.03
N ALA A 333 8.87 16.99 1.74
CA ALA A 333 7.99 17.91 1.02
C ALA A 333 6.53 17.44 1.07
N HIS A 334 6.30 16.15 0.84
CA HIS A 334 4.98 15.54 0.91
C HIS A 334 4.35 15.61 2.31
N ALA A 335 5.15 15.39 3.36
CA ALA A 335 4.70 15.53 4.75
C ALA A 335 4.25 16.97 5.08
N HIS A 336 4.77 17.99 4.36
CA HIS A 336 4.35 19.39 4.47
C HIS A 336 3.21 19.76 3.49
N GLY A 337 2.58 18.79 2.81
CA GLY A 337 1.53 19.04 1.82
C GLY A 337 2.06 19.65 0.50
N GLY A 338 3.37 19.57 0.28
CA GLY A 338 4.08 20.04 -0.89
C GLY A 338 4.52 18.90 -1.82
N GLU A 339 5.32 19.26 -2.82
CA GLU A 339 5.93 18.30 -3.74
C GLU A 339 7.30 18.79 -4.24
N ILE A 340 8.12 17.87 -4.76
CA ILE A 340 9.35 18.22 -5.48
C ILE A 340 9.22 17.73 -6.92
N ARG A 341 9.56 18.60 -7.86
CA ARG A 341 9.60 18.28 -9.29
C ARG A 341 11.03 18.38 -9.83
N ALA A 342 11.35 17.53 -10.78
CA ALA A 342 12.60 17.58 -11.53
C ALA A 342 12.31 17.87 -13.00
N ALA A 343 13.15 18.69 -13.62
CA ALA A 343 13.14 18.97 -15.05
C ALA A 343 14.56 19.00 -15.59
N SER A 344 14.75 18.51 -16.81
CA SER A 344 16.02 18.59 -17.55
C SER A 344 15.72 18.49 -19.05
N GLU A 345 16.47 19.23 -19.87
CA GLU A 345 16.39 19.12 -21.32
C GLU A 345 17.26 17.98 -21.88
N GLY A 346 17.89 17.19 -21.00
CA GLY A 346 18.74 16.06 -21.39
C GLY A 346 20.19 16.21 -20.95
N LEU A 347 21.01 15.25 -21.37
CA LEU A 347 22.43 15.22 -21.01
C LEU A 347 23.16 16.49 -21.48
N GLY A 348 24.03 17.03 -20.61
CA GLY A 348 24.78 18.26 -20.83
C GLY A 348 23.97 19.55 -20.76
N LYS A 349 22.70 19.48 -20.36
CA LYS A 349 21.80 20.65 -20.27
C LYS A 349 21.49 21.07 -18.84
N GLY A 350 22.07 20.40 -17.85
CA GLY A 350 21.78 20.63 -16.45
C GLY A 350 20.41 20.11 -16.03
N ALA A 351 20.07 20.37 -14.79
CA ALA A 351 18.78 20.00 -14.21
C ALA A 351 18.21 21.14 -13.36
N THR A 352 16.90 21.10 -13.17
CA THR A 352 16.17 22.02 -12.29
C THR A 352 15.31 21.22 -11.35
N PHE A 353 15.48 21.43 -10.05
CA PHE A 353 14.64 20.87 -9.00
C PHE A 353 13.82 21.99 -8.37
N THR A 354 12.51 21.78 -8.30
CA THR A 354 11.55 22.74 -7.73
C THR A 354 10.86 22.12 -6.54
N LEU A 355 11.10 22.68 -5.36
CA LEU A 355 10.30 22.41 -4.15
C LEU A 355 9.09 23.34 -4.18
N GLU A 356 7.89 22.80 -4.12
CA GLU A 356 6.62 23.53 -3.99
C GLU A 356 5.99 23.24 -2.64
N LEU A 357 5.65 24.26 -1.88
CA LEU A 357 4.99 24.19 -0.57
C LEU A 357 3.71 25.03 -0.59
N PRO A 358 2.70 24.71 0.23
CA PRO A 358 1.60 25.64 0.50
C PRO A 358 2.15 26.95 1.04
N SER A 359 1.73 28.09 0.47
CA SER A 359 2.06 29.41 1.00
C SER A 359 1.13 29.72 2.17
N ASP A 360 1.66 30.32 3.21
CA ASP A 360 0.88 30.89 4.32
C ASP A 360 0.62 32.36 3.97
N ASP A 361 -0.41 32.61 3.15
CA ASP A 361 -0.84 33.99 2.89
C ASP A 361 -1.56 34.52 4.14
N PRO A 362 -0.99 35.47 4.89
CA PRO A 362 -1.63 36.05 6.07
C PRO A 362 -2.89 36.89 5.76
N ALA A 363 -3.36 36.89 4.50
CA ALA A 363 -4.51 37.66 4.03
C ALA A 363 -5.82 36.84 3.90
N GLN A 364 -5.90 35.62 4.49
CA GLN A 364 -7.18 34.90 4.65
C GLN A 364 -7.58 34.75 6.10
#